data_4de501cc73dc57e3090593c069fc9f01
#
_entry.id   4de501cc73dc57e3090593c069fc9f01
#
_cell.length_a   1.000
_cell.length_b   1.000
_cell.length_c   1.000
_cell.angle_alpha   90.00
_cell.angle_beta   90.00
_cell.angle_gamma   90.00
#
_symmetry.space_group_name_H-M   'P 1'
#
loop_
_entity.id
_entity.type
_entity.pdbx_description
1 polymer ?
#
loop_
_entity_poly.entity_id
_entity_poly.type
_entity_poly.pdbx_seq_one_letter_code
_entity_poly.pdbx_strand_id
1 'polypeptide(L)'
;MEAFTDRPLSGNAAGVIFLGSNVFPTDVACIGIASELKHSETAFIRQLSPVEFEIKYFTPVCEAALCGHATIASFSFLRDSGVCGTGGTGEMLVHTTAGDIRVTVEKDSVWLDMARAETLFEVDNKTCRELYSAFELPYRADVNGLVPKAVSVGLTDIMLPVNDLEELSAAKQNESLVSEISRRLDVTGVHMFCIAHDEYAAHCRNFAPLYGIPEECATGTSNGALFHYLSEYGVTGSSPVRFIQGESMGRPSIIKARLDGSKVRVGGSAYTLLSGRIQV
;
A
#
# COMPACT_ATOMS: atom_id res chain seq x y z
N MET A 1 14.22 3.97 -4.34
CA MET A 1 13.87 2.83 -3.45
C MET A 1 12.72 2.07 -4.05
N GLU A 2 12.61 0.80 -3.77
CA GLU A 2 11.47 -0.04 -4.17
C GLU A 2 10.88 -0.67 -2.91
N ALA A 3 9.67 -0.24 -2.53
CA ALA A 3 8.99 -0.68 -1.33
C ALA A 3 8.29 -2.03 -1.54
N PHE A 4 8.10 -2.78 -0.43
CA PHE A 4 7.47 -4.09 -0.40
C PHE A 4 8.22 -5.16 -1.20
N THR A 5 9.54 -5.07 -1.25
CA THR A 5 10.40 -6.06 -1.89
C THR A 5 11.79 -6.11 -1.26
N ASP A 6 12.45 -7.24 -1.42
CA ASP A 6 13.86 -7.47 -1.09
C ASP A 6 14.75 -7.63 -2.35
N ARG A 7 14.17 -7.41 -3.55
CA ARG A 7 14.82 -7.63 -4.87
C ARG A 7 14.74 -6.38 -5.74
N PRO A 8 15.70 -6.18 -6.63
CA PRO A 8 15.63 -5.11 -7.63
C PRO A 8 14.50 -5.34 -8.63
N LEU A 9 13.98 -4.25 -9.20
CA LEU A 9 12.98 -4.22 -10.27
C LEU A 9 11.65 -4.90 -9.89
N SER A 10 11.33 -4.91 -8.61
CA SER A 10 10.09 -5.41 -8.02
C SER A 10 9.53 -4.36 -7.06
N GLY A 11 8.39 -4.64 -6.43
CA GLY A 11 7.83 -3.71 -5.45
C GLY A 11 7.28 -2.42 -6.06
N ASN A 12 6.97 -1.46 -5.20
CA ASN A 12 6.45 -0.14 -5.56
C ASN A 12 7.55 0.93 -5.40
N ALA A 13 7.88 1.61 -6.50
CA ALA A 13 8.99 2.54 -6.54
C ALA A 13 8.63 3.87 -5.88
N ALA A 14 9.55 4.39 -5.04
CA ALA A 14 9.45 5.70 -4.42
C ALA A 14 10.79 6.45 -4.46
N GLY A 15 10.73 7.77 -4.65
CA GLY A 15 11.85 8.65 -4.35
C GLY A 15 12.02 8.80 -2.84
N VAL A 16 13.25 8.82 -2.35
CA VAL A 16 13.55 9.08 -0.94
C VAL A 16 14.69 10.09 -0.87
N ILE A 17 14.41 11.27 -0.33
CA ILE A 17 15.36 12.35 -0.16
C ILE A 17 15.59 12.59 1.33
N PHE A 18 16.75 12.20 1.81
CA PHE A 18 17.13 12.42 3.20
C PHE A 18 17.88 13.74 3.35
N LEU A 19 17.33 14.66 4.11
CA LEU A 19 17.83 16.02 4.32
C LEU A 19 18.77 16.12 5.55
N GLY A 20 18.92 15.05 6.33
CA GLY A 20 19.54 15.12 7.64
C GLY A 20 18.74 16.04 8.57
N SER A 21 19.39 17.02 9.18
CA SER A 21 18.75 18.07 9.99
C SER A 21 18.47 19.36 9.23
N ASN A 22 18.73 19.41 7.90
CA ASN A 22 18.50 20.58 7.10
C ASN A 22 17.01 20.89 6.92
N VAL A 23 16.70 22.14 6.58
CA VAL A 23 15.33 22.56 6.27
C VAL A 23 14.85 21.96 4.94
N PHE A 24 13.54 21.83 4.81
CA PHE A 24 12.95 21.41 3.53
C PHE A 24 13.25 22.44 2.43
N PRO A 25 13.51 21.98 1.21
CA PRO A 25 13.43 22.83 0.03
C PRO A 25 12.03 23.44 -0.11
N THR A 26 11.89 24.44 -0.98
CA THR A 26 10.54 24.97 -1.29
C THR A 26 9.69 23.89 -1.95
N ASP A 27 8.36 23.95 -1.80
CA ASP A 27 7.45 22.96 -2.40
C ASP A 27 7.62 22.89 -3.92
N VAL A 28 7.93 24.03 -4.58
CA VAL A 28 8.26 24.07 -6.02
C VAL A 28 9.51 23.24 -6.34
N ALA A 29 10.54 23.32 -5.51
CA ALA A 29 11.76 22.51 -5.69
C ALA A 29 11.47 21.02 -5.42
N CYS A 30 10.67 20.70 -4.40
CA CYS A 30 10.27 19.33 -4.10
C CYS A 30 9.46 18.70 -5.23
N ILE A 31 8.48 19.42 -5.80
CA ILE A 31 7.70 19.01 -6.97
C ILE A 31 8.62 18.82 -8.19
N GLY A 32 9.54 19.74 -8.42
CA GLY A 32 10.53 19.64 -9.49
C GLY A 32 11.37 18.37 -9.39
N ILE A 33 11.90 18.06 -8.20
CA ILE A 33 12.66 16.82 -7.94
C ILE A 33 11.78 15.60 -8.15
N ALA A 34 10.56 15.58 -7.62
CA ALA A 34 9.61 14.47 -7.80
C ALA A 34 9.29 14.22 -9.27
N SER A 35 9.12 15.31 -10.05
CA SER A 35 8.88 15.25 -11.50
C SER A 35 10.06 14.67 -12.27
N GLU A 36 11.31 14.97 -11.88
CA GLU A 36 12.52 14.41 -12.51
C GLU A 36 12.69 12.92 -12.18
N LEU A 37 12.38 12.51 -10.94
CA LEU A 37 12.46 11.12 -10.52
C LEU A 37 11.39 10.23 -11.15
N LYS A 38 10.24 10.79 -11.56
CA LYS A 38 9.15 10.11 -12.27
C LYS A 38 8.55 8.92 -11.52
N HIS A 39 8.62 8.92 -10.20
CA HIS A 39 7.87 8.00 -9.35
C HIS A 39 6.51 8.62 -8.99
N SER A 40 5.56 7.78 -8.59
CA SER A 40 4.25 8.26 -8.12
C SER A 40 4.44 9.27 -6.97
N GLU A 41 5.31 8.95 -6.00
CA GLU A 41 5.65 9.83 -4.88
C GLU A 41 7.14 9.83 -4.58
N THR A 42 7.58 10.98 -4.06
CA THR A 42 8.91 11.20 -3.48
C THR A 42 8.76 11.71 -2.05
N ALA A 43 9.34 11.01 -1.10
CA ALA A 43 9.41 11.41 0.30
C ALA A 43 10.65 12.28 0.54
N PHE A 44 10.45 13.42 1.19
CA PHE A 44 11.51 14.28 1.72
C PHE A 44 11.51 14.13 3.24
N ILE A 45 12.65 13.73 3.82
CA ILE A 45 12.73 13.37 5.23
C ILE A 45 13.74 14.26 5.93
N ARG A 46 13.30 14.84 7.05
CA ARG A 46 14.16 15.57 7.98
C ARG A 46 14.19 14.83 9.32
N GLN A 47 15.38 14.69 9.88
CA GLN A 47 15.56 14.14 11.22
C GLN A 47 15.49 15.26 12.26
N LEU A 48 14.63 15.11 13.27
CA LEU A 48 14.49 16.02 14.40
C LEU A 48 15.23 15.51 15.63
N SER A 49 15.19 14.18 15.84
CA SER A 49 15.93 13.47 16.89
C SER A 49 16.25 12.04 16.42
N PRO A 50 16.95 11.22 17.19
CA PRO A 50 17.19 9.81 16.82
C PRO A 50 15.93 8.98 16.57
N VAL A 51 14.77 9.39 17.11
CA VAL A 51 13.50 8.66 17.02
C VAL A 51 12.35 9.54 16.52
N GLU A 52 12.65 10.74 16.04
CA GLU A 52 11.63 11.71 15.62
C GLU A 52 12.00 12.31 14.26
N PHE A 53 11.05 12.27 13.33
CA PHE A 53 11.25 12.68 11.94
C PHE A 53 10.08 13.52 11.46
N GLU A 54 10.33 14.34 10.45
CA GLU A 54 9.30 15.03 9.69
C GLU A 54 9.41 14.61 8.23
N ILE A 55 8.28 14.25 7.62
CA ILE A 55 8.22 13.81 6.23
C ILE A 55 7.17 14.60 5.47
N LYS A 56 7.54 15.04 4.27
CA LYS A 56 6.64 15.54 3.25
C LYS A 56 6.70 14.62 2.03
N TYR A 57 5.55 14.37 1.42
CA TYR A 57 5.43 13.53 0.22
C TYR A 57 5.01 14.39 -0.95
N PHE A 58 5.67 14.23 -2.08
CA PHE A 58 5.34 14.98 -3.29
C PHE A 58 5.14 14.03 -4.47
N THR A 59 4.02 14.22 -5.16
CA THR A 59 3.82 13.71 -6.52
C THR A 59 4.53 14.64 -7.50
N PRO A 60 4.62 14.30 -8.80
CA PRO A 60 5.12 15.23 -9.83
C PRO A 60 4.32 16.52 -9.99
N VAL A 61 3.16 16.67 -9.31
CA VAL A 61 2.25 17.81 -9.48
C VAL A 61 1.85 18.53 -8.20
N CYS A 62 1.87 17.84 -7.04
CA CYS A 62 1.44 18.43 -5.76
C CYS A 62 1.99 17.68 -4.54
N GLU A 63 1.85 18.27 -3.36
CA GLU A 63 2.08 17.59 -2.09
C GLU A 63 0.95 16.57 -1.82
N ALA A 64 1.31 15.39 -1.35
CA ALA A 64 0.40 14.37 -0.85
C ALA A 64 0.47 14.33 0.69
N ALA A 65 -0.67 14.20 1.35
CA ALA A 65 -0.73 14.26 2.81
C ALA A 65 -0.04 13.09 3.52
N LEU A 66 -0.11 11.90 2.91
CA LEU A 66 0.51 10.66 3.42
C LEU A 66 0.73 9.68 2.26
N CYS A 67 1.83 8.92 2.33
CA CYS A 67 2.12 7.86 1.38
C CYS A 67 2.76 6.64 2.07
N GLY A 68 2.04 5.52 2.14
CA GLY A 68 2.47 4.32 2.87
C GLY A 68 3.74 3.68 2.29
N HIS A 69 3.80 3.43 0.97
CA HIS A 69 4.95 2.78 0.35
C HIS A 69 6.21 3.66 0.40
N ALA A 70 6.06 5.00 0.24
CA ALA A 70 7.18 5.91 0.39
C ALA A 70 7.67 6.00 1.84
N THR A 71 6.78 5.82 2.84
CA THR A 71 7.17 5.71 4.25
C THR A 71 7.96 4.43 4.52
N ILE A 72 7.49 3.26 4.03
CA ILE A 72 8.20 1.98 4.12
C ILE A 72 9.60 2.10 3.49
N ALA A 73 9.68 2.67 2.27
CA ALA A 73 10.94 2.92 1.58
C ALA A 73 11.89 3.80 2.41
N SER A 74 11.36 4.90 2.96
CA SER A 74 12.10 5.88 3.74
C SER A 74 12.73 5.28 4.99
N PHE A 75 11.95 4.59 5.80
CA PHE A 75 12.44 4.01 7.05
C PHE A 75 13.29 2.75 6.81
N SER A 76 13.10 2.02 5.72
CA SER A 76 14.06 0.99 5.30
C SER A 76 15.42 1.61 4.96
N PHE A 77 15.45 2.71 4.21
CA PHE A 77 16.69 3.43 3.92
C PHE A 77 17.37 3.94 5.21
N LEU A 78 16.62 4.57 6.12
CA LEU A 78 17.17 5.12 7.38
C LEU A 78 17.70 4.02 8.29
N ARG A 79 17.02 2.87 8.35
CA ARG A 79 17.49 1.67 9.05
C ARG A 79 18.83 1.18 8.48
N ASP A 80 18.88 0.96 7.17
CA ASP A 80 20.04 0.40 6.47
C ASP A 80 21.24 1.36 6.50
N SER A 81 20.98 2.68 6.62
CA SER A 81 21.98 3.72 6.80
C SER A 81 22.39 3.94 8.26
N GLY A 82 21.81 3.21 9.21
CA GLY A 82 22.10 3.35 10.65
C GLY A 82 21.63 4.67 11.28
N VAL A 83 20.68 5.37 10.66
CA VAL A 83 20.16 6.67 11.12
C VAL A 83 19.02 6.51 12.14
N CYS A 84 18.22 5.46 12.03
CA CYS A 84 17.11 5.20 12.93
C CYS A 84 17.59 4.64 14.28
N GLY A 85 17.27 5.33 15.39
CA GLY A 85 17.36 4.81 16.76
C GLY A 85 18.72 4.22 17.15
N THR A 86 18.73 3.50 18.29
CA THR A 86 19.92 2.74 18.74
C THR A 86 19.91 1.37 18.06
N GLY A 87 20.84 1.12 17.15
CA GLY A 87 20.93 -0.15 16.41
C GLY A 87 19.97 -0.25 15.22
N GLY A 88 19.38 0.86 14.76
CA GLY A 88 18.55 0.90 13.55
C GLY A 88 17.12 0.38 13.71
N THR A 89 16.67 0.08 14.93
CA THR A 89 15.34 -0.48 15.21
C THR A 89 14.61 0.30 16.31
N GLY A 90 13.28 0.20 16.36
CA GLY A 90 12.46 0.82 17.40
C GLY A 90 11.23 1.54 16.84
N GLU A 91 10.52 2.24 17.73
CA GLU A 91 9.38 3.10 17.35
C GLU A 91 9.88 4.50 17.01
N MET A 92 9.39 5.03 15.88
CA MET A 92 9.67 6.38 15.40
C MET A 92 8.38 7.20 15.39
N LEU A 93 8.46 8.43 15.89
CA LEU A 93 7.41 9.43 15.72
C LEU A 93 7.66 10.19 14.42
N VAL A 94 6.66 10.27 13.58
CA VAL A 94 6.78 10.89 12.26
C VAL A 94 5.69 11.92 12.07
N HIS A 95 6.09 13.17 11.90
CA HIS A 95 5.20 14.29 11.60
C HIS A 95 4.96 14.34 10.10
N THR A 96 3.70 14.33 9.68
CA THR A 96 3.28 14.45 8.28
C THR A 96 2.18 15.50 8.14
N THR A 97 1.86 15.89 6.92
CA THR A 97 0.74 16.82 6.65
C THR A 97 -0.62 16.22 7.06
N ALA A 98 -0.74 14.89 7.06
CA ALA A 98 -1.93 14.19 7.56
C ALA A 98 -2.00 14.09 9.10
N GLY A 99 -0.96 14.53 9.81
CA GLY A 99 -0.78 14.39 11.23
C GLY A 99 0.34 13.44 11.63
N ASP A 100 0.44 13.16 12.92
CA ASP A 100 1.49 12.30 13.47
C ASP A 100 1.18 10.83 13.25
N ILE A 101 2.16 10.09 12.74
CA ILE A 101 2.08 8.64 12.58
C ILE A 101 3.20 7.95 13.37
N ARG A 102 2.98 6.70 13.75
CA ARG A 102 3.98 5.83 14.35
C ARG A 102 4.49 4.84 13.32
N VAL A 103 5.81 4.77 13.21
CA VAL A 103 6.51 3.82 12.36
C VAL A 103 7.33 2.91 13.25
N THR A 104 7.10 1.61 13.19
CA THR A 104 7.94 0.64 13.90
C THR A 104 8.97 0.08 12.92
N VAL A 105 10.24 0.30 13.22
CA VAL A 105 11.35 -0.25 12.44
C VAL A 105 11.87 -1.50 13.14
N GLU A 106 11.76 -2.63 12.47
CA GLU A 106 12.32 -3.91 12.89
C GLU A 106 13.51 -4.27 11.99
N LYS A 107 14.26 -5.32 12.36
CA LYS A 107 15.46 -5.76 11.63
C LYS A 107 15.19 -5.95 10.12
N ASP A 108 14.06 -6.59 9.78
CA ASP A 108 13.77 -7.01 8.41
C ASP A 108 12.47 -6.42 7.85
N SER A 109 11.86 -5.47 8.57
CA SER A 109 10.57 -4.89 8.18
C SER A 109 10.35 -3.52 8.81
N VAL A 110 9.64 -2.69 8.09
CA VAL A 110 9.08 -1.43 8.59
C VAL A 110 7.57 -1.60 8.65
N TRP A 111 6.95 -1.15 9.74
CA TRP A 111 5.52 -1.32 10.02
C TRP A 111 4.84 0.02 10.24
N LEU A 112 3.64 0.16 9.69
CA LEU A 112 2.75 1.30 9.86
C LEU A 112 1.47 0.87 10.56
N ASP A 113 1.01 1.66 11.52
CA ASP A 113 -0.32 1.53 12.09
C ASP A 113 -1.34 2.01 11.04
N MET A 114 -2.33 1.18 10.75
CA MET A 114 -3.46 1.58 9.94
C MET A 114 -4.51 2.31 10.79
N ALA A 115 -5.36 3.08 10.15
CA ALA A 115 -6.57 3.60 10.79
C ALA A 115 -7.45 2.43 11.28
N ARG A 116 -8.49 2.75 12.06
CA ARG A 116 -9.42 1.72 12.54
C ARG A 116 -9.98 0.93 11.35
N ALA A 117 -9.79 -0.38 11.42
CA ALA A 117 -10.33 -1.28 10.42
C ALA A 117 -11.83 -1.49 10.63
N GLU A 118 -12.62 -1.41 9.58
CA GLU A 118 -14.06 -1.67 9.63
C GLU A 118 -14.61 -2.15 8.29
N THR A 119 -15.56 -3.08 8.36
CA THR A 119 -16.38 -3.48 7.23
C THR A 119 -17.59 -2.56 7.17
N LEU A 120 -17.74 -1.81 6.07
CA LEU A 120 -18.78 -0.80 5.93
C LEU A 120 -20.10 -1.39 5.44
N PHE A 121 -20.05 -2.18 4.38
CA PHE A 121 -21.23 -2.84 3.80
C PHE A 121 -20.84 -4.02 2.92
N GLU A 122 -21.79 -4.93 2.74
CA GLU A 122 -21.74 -5.97 1.72
C GLU A 122 -22.28 -5.43 0.40
N VAL A 123 -21.61 -5.73 -0.70
CA VAL A 123 -22.02 -5.26 -2.03
C VAL A 123 -23.26 -6.05 -2.48
N ASP A 124 -24.30 -5.36 -2.92
CA ASP A 124 -25.52 -6.02 -3.38
C ASP A 124 -25.31 -6.83 -4.67
N ASN A 125 -26.19 -7.81 -4.89
CA ASN A 125 -26.08 -8.77 -6.00
C ASN A 125 -26.05 -8.12 -7.39
N LYS A 126 -26.72 -6.97 -7.59
CA LYS A 126 -26.72 -6.27 -8.87
C LYS A 126 -25.35 -5.65 -9.11
N THR A 127 -24.84 -4.92 -8.13
CA THR A 127 -23.53 -4.29 -8.19
C THR A 127 -22.40 -5.34 -8.27
N CYS A 128 -22.53 -6.48 -7.60
CA CYS A 128 -21.60 -7.61 -7.75
C CYS A 128 -21.52 -8.09 -9.21
N ARG A 129 -22.68 -8.25 -9.90
CA ARG A 129 -22.69 -8.62 -11.33
C ARG A 129 -21.97 -7.58 -12.20
N GLU A 130 -22.19 -6.30 -11.92
CA GLU A 130 -21.54 -5.19 -12.63
C GLU A 130 -20.02 -5.24 -12.39
N LEU A 131 -19.56 -5.48 -11.14
CA LEU A 131 -18.14 -5.60 -10.80
C LEU A 131 -17.46 -6.76 -11.54
N TYR A 132 -17.99 -7.98 -11.44
CA TYR A 132 -17.39 -9.12 -12.16
C TYR A 132 -17.39 -8.87 -13.68
N SER A 133 -18.46 -8.30 -14.23
CA SER A 133 -18.53 -7.93 -15.65
C SER A 133 -17.49 -6.85 -16.01
N ALA A 134 -17.21 -5.90 -15.12
CA ALA A 134 -16.21 -4.86 -15.32
C ALA A 134 -14.78 -5.41 -15.44
N PHE A 135 -14.56 -6.65 -15.00
CA PHE A 135 -13.29 -7.36 -15.12
C PHE A 135 -13.31 -8.54 -16.11
N GLU A 136 -14.37 -8.65 -16.93
CA GLU A 136 -14.60 -9.77 -17.87
C GLU A 136 -14.63 -11.14 -17.15
N LEU A 137 -15.08 -11.17 -15.90
CA LEU A 137 -15.13 -12.38 -15.09
C LEU A 137 -16.53 -12.97 -14.98
N PRO A 138 -16.68 -14.29 -14.80
CA PRO A 138 -17.95 -14.91 -14.52
C PRO A 138 -18.48 -14.46 -13.16
N TYR A 139 -19.75 -14.05 -13.11
CA TYR A 139 -20.39 -13.69 -11.86
C TYR A 139 -20.45 -14.87 -10.90
N ARG A 140 -20.13 -14.58 -9.63
CA ARG A 140 -20.31 -15.50 -8.48
C ARG A 140 -21.02 -14.76 -7.36
N ALA A 141 -21.97 -15.38 -6.72
CA ALA A 141 -22.63 -14.81 -5.55
C ALA A 141 -21.67 -14.81 -4.34
N ASP A 142 -20.86 -15.85 -4.25
CA ASP A 142 -19.74 -15.98 -3.31
C ASP A 142 -18.61 -16.81 -3.95
N VAL A 143 -17.42 -16.74 -3.35
CA VAL A 143 -16.27 -17.56 -3.67
C VAL A 143 -15.83 -18.24 -2.38
N ASN A 144 -16.14 -19.53 -2.23
CA ASN A 144 -15.85 -20.30 -1.01
C ASN A 144 -16.40 -19.67 0.28
N GLY A 145 -17.61 -19.09 0.19
CA GLY A 145 -18.27 -18.37 1.27
C GLY A 145 -17.80 -16.91 1.47
N LEU A 146 -16.85 -16.44 0.67
CA LEU A 146 -16.39 -15.03 0.66
C LEU A 146 -17.27 -14.22 -0.29
N VAL A 147 -17.81 -13.10 0.19
CA VAL A 147 -18.66 -12.19 -0.60
C VAL A 147 -18.01 -10.81 -0.76
N PRO A 148 -18.25 -10.09 -1.86
CA PRO A 148 -17.70 -8.76 -2.03
C PRO A 148 -18.18 -7.79 -0.94
N LYS A 149 -17.24 -7.10 -0.27
CA LYS A 149 -17.53 -6.11 0.78
C LYS A 149 -16.67 -4.86 0.62
N ALA A 150 -17.22 -3.72 1.01
CA ALA A 150 -16.46 -2.49 1.19
C ALA A 150 -15.81 -2.48 2.57
N VAL A 151 -14.49 -2.37 2.62
CA VAL A 151 -13.69 -2.43 3.84
C VAL A 151 -12.72 -1.25 3.89
N SER A 152 -12.58 -0.64 5.05
CA SER A 152 -11.71 0.52 5.27
C SER A 152 -10.66 0.25 6.35
N VAL A 153 -9.46 0.77 6.12
CA VAL A 153 -8.42 0.99 7.14
C VAL A 153 -7.85 2.41 7.02
N GLY A 154 -8.73 3.35 6.59
CA GLY A 154 -8.39 4.74 6.25
C GLY A 154 -8.82 5.10 4.84
N LEU A 155 -8.51 4.26 3.86
CA LEU A 155 -9.10 4.27 2.52
C LEU A 155 -10.05 3.07 2.40
N THR A 156 -11.13 3.24 1.65
CA THR A 156 -12.15 2.21 1.47
C THR A 156 -12.01 1.56 0.11
N ASP A 157 -11.81 0.24 0.08
CA ASP A 157 -11.82 -0.54 -1.15
C ASP A 157 -12.86 -1.65 -1.10
N ILE A 158 -13.31 -2.08 -2.29
CA ILE A 158 -14.11 -3.29 -2.41
C ILE A 158 -13.17 -4.48 -2.42
N MET A 159 -13.30 -5.36 -1.43
CA MET A 159 -12.65 -6.68 -1.41
C MET A 159 -13.43 -7.57 -2.38
N LEU A 160 -12.84 -7.90 -3.52
CA LEU A 160 -13.46 -8.70 -4.58
C LEU A 160 -12.78 -10.08 -4.67
N PRO A 161 -13.36 -11.14 -4.09
CA PRO A 161 -12.80 -12.48 -4.18
C PRO A 161 -12.96 -13.05 -5.59
N VAL A 162 -11.94 -13.78 -6.07
CA VAL A 162 -11.99 -14.60 -7.28
C VAL A 162 -11.54 -16.02 -6.95
N ASN A 163 -11.88 -16.98 -7.82
CA ASN A 163 -11.77 -18.40 -7.51
C ASN A 163 -10.33 -18.88 -7.31
N ASP A 164 -9.42 -18.44 -8.18
CA ASP A 164 -8.04 -18.90 -8.22
C ASP A 164 -7.11 -17.91 -8.94
N LEU A 165 -5.85 -18.25 -9.01
CA LEU A 165 -4.81 -17.43 -9.65
C LEU A 165 -5.00 -17.29 -11.16
N GLU A 166 -5.60 -18.28 -11.83
CA GLU A 166 -5.90 -18.22 -13.26
C GLU A 166 -6.96 -17.15 -13.53
N GLU A 167 -8.05 -17.14 -12.76
CA GLU A 167 -9.11 -16.14 -12.85
C GLU A 167 -8.59 -14.74 -12.48
N LEU A 168 -7.78 -14.63 -11.41
CA LEU A 168 -7.14 -13.37 -11.01
C LEU A 168 -6.25 -12.81 -12.14
N SER A 169 -5.46 -13.66 -12.77
CA SER A 169 -4.55 -13.27 -13.86
C SER A 169 -5.28 -12.93 -15.15
N ALA A 170 -6.39 -13.62 -15.44
CA ALA A 170 -7.20 -13.40 -16.64
C ALA A 170 -8.06 -12.12 -16.59
N ALA A 171 -8.29 -11.54 -15.41
CA ALA A 171 -9.13 -10.37 -15.22
C ALA A 171 -8.65 -9.17 -16.05
N LYS A 172 -9.55 -8.62 -16.87
CA LYS A 172 -9.32 -7.45 -17.73
C LYS A 172 -10.23 -6.31 -17.29
N GLN A 173 -9.63 -5.24 -16.83
CA GLN A 173 -10.35 -4.10 -16.30
C GLN A 173 -11.01 -3.25 -17.41
N ASN A 174 -12.28 -2.92 -17.21
CA ASN A 174 -12.94 -1.78 -17.84
C ASN A 174 -12.83 -0.58 -16.88
N GLU A 175 -11.81 0.26 -17.08
CA GLU A 175 -11.51 1.40 -16.20
C GLU A 175 -12.69 2.36 -16.02
N SER A 176 -13.47 2.62 -17.09
CA SER A 176 -14.61 3.51 -17.03
C SER A 176 -15.71 2.97 -16.12
N LEU A 177 -16.01 1.67 -16.24
CA LEU A 177 -17.06 1.03 -15.44
C LEU A 177 -16.61 0.87 -13.98
N VAL A 178 -15.34 0.51 -13.72
CA VAL A 178 -14.80 0.45 -12.36
C VAL A 178 -14.82 1.83 -11.71
N SER A 179 -14.45 2.90 -12.45
CA SER A 179 -14.51 4.28 -11.94
C SER A 179 -15.94 4.71 -11.62
N GLU A 180 -16.93 4.34 -12.46
CA GLU A 180 -18.34 4.63 -12.22
C GLU A 180 -18.85 3.94 -10.95
N ILE A 181 -18.57 2.64 -10.81
CA ILE A 181 -18.95 1.86 -9.63
C ILE A 181 -18.29 2.42 -8.37
N SER A 182 -16.98 2.71 -8.42
CA SER A 182 -16.24 3.27 -7.29
C SER A 182 -16.85 4.60 -6.83
N ARG A 183 -17.16 5.50 -7.77
CA ARG A 183 -17.81 6.79 -7.45
C ARG A 183 -19.20 6.60 -6.85
N ARG A 184 -20.01 5.70 -7.40
CA ARG A 184 -21.37 5.41 -6.94
C ARG A 184 -21.39 4.85 -5.52
N LEU A 185 -20.39 4.04 -5.16
CA LEU A 185 -20.28 3.41 -3.85
C LEU A 185 -19.44 4.23 -2.84
N ASP A 186 -18.86 5.35 -3.26
CA ASP A 186 -17.96 6.17 -2.47
C ASP A 186 -16.75 5.36 -1.92
N VAL A 187 -16.12 4.60 -2.83
CA VAL A 187 -14.92 3.79 -2.52
C VAL A 187 -13.74 4.24 -3.38
N THR A 188 -12.52 3.96 -2.91
CA THR A 188 -11.28 4.29 -3.63
C THR A 188 -11.14 3.43 -4.88
N GLY A 189 -11.38 2.12 -4.74
CA GLY A 189 -11.19 1.19 -5.82
C GLY A 189 -11.63 -0.23 -5.50
N VAL A 190 -11.04 -1.16 -6.23
CA VAL A 190 -11.30 -2.59 -6.10
C VAL A 190 -10.00 -3.33 -5.80
N HIS A 191 -9.96 -4.02 -4.67
CA HIS A 191 -8.88 -4.93 -4.32
C HIS A 191 -9.34 -6.37 -4.59
N MET A 192 -8.92 -6.89 -5.74
CA MET A 192 -9.25 -8.24 -6.18
C MET A 192 -8.24 -9.22 -5.61
N PHE A 193 -8.71 -10.38 -5.15
CA PHE A 193 -7.83 -11.37 -4.56
C PHE A 193 -8.34 -12.80 -4.75
N CYS A 194 -7.43 -13.76 -4.75
CA CYS A 194 -7.72 -15.17 -4.54
C CYS A 194 -6.95 -15.70 -3.32
N ILE A 195 -7.58 -16.60 -2.57
CA ILE A 195 -6.90 -17.29 -1.45
C ILE A 195 -5.77 -18.14 -2.03
N ALA A 196 -4.58 -18.01 -1.43
CA ALA A 196 -3.41 -18.77 -1.86
C ALA A 196 -3.34 -20.14 -1.15
N HIS A 197 -2.65 -21.07 -1.80
CA HIS A 197 -2.34 -22.39 -1.26
C HIS A 197 -0.82 -22.61 -1.16
N ASP A 198 -0.07 -21.50 -1.10
CA ASP A 198 1.39 -21.46 -0.97
C ASP A 198 1.81 -20.72 0.32
N GLU A 199 2.93 -19.99 0.28
CA GLU A 199 3.45 -19.23 1.42
C GLU A 199 2.75 -17.89 1.68
N TYR A 200 1.79 -17.49 0.83
CA TYR A 200 1.01 -16.27 0.95
C TYR A 200 -0.40 -16.58 1.46
N ALA A 201 -1.04 -15.58 2.07
CA ALA A 201 -2.44 -15.68 2.44
C ALA A 201 -3.37 -15.46 1.24
N ALA A 202 -2.96 -14.59 0.33
CA ALA A 202 -3.67 -14.34 -0.93
C ALA A 202 -2.73 -13.76 -1.98
N HIS A 203 -3.08 -13.96 -3.26
CA HIS A 203 -2.59 -13.22 -4.42
C HIS A 203 -3.57 -12.09 -4.72
N CYS A 204 -3.05 -10.90 -5.04
CA CYS A 204 -3.85 -9.68 -5.10
C CYS A 204 -3.56 -8.84 -6.35
N ARG A 205 -4.59 -8.10 -6.78
CA ARG A 205 -4.49 -7.00 -7.76
C ARG A 205 -5.30 -5.81 -7.26
N ASN A 206 -4.78 -4.60 -7.38
CA ASN A 206 -5.45 -3.40 -6.90
C ASN A 206 -5.71 -2.40 -8.03
N PHE A 207 -6.93 -1.87 -8.09
CA PHE A 207 -7.41 -1.02 -9.17
C PHE A 207 -8.12 0.22 -8.62
N ALA A 208 -7.62 1.41 -8.94
CA ALA A 208 -8.22 2.69 -8.53
C ALA A 208 -8.28 3.70 -9.70
N PRO A 209 -8.93 3.33 -10.84
CA PRO A 209 -8.94 4.17 -12.04
C PRO A 209 -9.66 5.51 -11.83
N LEU A 210 -10.56 5.61 -10.85
CA LEU A 210 -11.19 6.87 -10.45
C LEU A 210 -10.16 7.95 -10.04
N TYR A 211 -9.01 7.52 -9.54
CA TYR A 211 -7.90 8.39 -9.12
C TYR A 211 -6.72 8.38 -10.10
N GLY A 212 -6.95 7.88 -11.34
CA GLY A 212 -5.91 7.81 -12.37
C GLY A 212 -4.88 6.71 -12.15
N ILE A 213 -5.20 5.71 -11.36
CA ILE A 213 -4.36 4.53 -11.09
C ILE A 213 -5.06 3.31 -11.68
N PRO A 214 -4.78 2.93 -12.95
CA PRO A 214 -5.41 1.76 -13.56
C PRO A 214 -5.15 0.49 -12.76
N GLU A 215 -3.92 0.23 -12.39
CA GLU A 215 -3.51 -0.86 -11.51
C GLU A 215 -2.28 -0.44 -10.70
N GLU A 216 -2.17 -0.89 -9.46
CA GLU A 216 -1.03 -0.61 -8.59
C GLU A 216 -0.33 -1.89 -8.14
N CYS A 217 1.00 -1.89 -8.15
CA CYS A 217 1.80 -3.09 -7.87
C CYS A 217 1.97 -3.39 -6.37
N ALA A 218 1.70 -2.44 -5.47
CA ALA A 218 1.68 -2.68 -4.03
C ALA A 218 0.90 -1.59 -3.31
N THR A 219 -0.15 -1.97 -2.59
CA THR A 219 -1.04 -1.07 -1.87
C THR A 219 -1.18 -1.51 -0.42
N GLY A 220 -0.51 -0.82 0.49
CA GLY A 220 -0.50 -1.17 1.91
C GLY A 220 -1.89 -1.12 2.54
N THR A 221 -2.65 -0.03 2.30
CA THR A 221 -4.00 0.16 2.84
C THR A 221 -4.96 -0.94 2.39
N SER A 222 -4.99 -1.27 1.10
CA SER A 222 -5.89 -2.29 0.55
C SER A 222 -5.57 -3.68 1.08
N ASN A 223 -4.27 -4.02 1.26
CA ASN A 223 -3.87 -5.28 1.89
C ASN A 223 -4.15 -5.31 3.40
N GLY A 224 -4.11 -4.15 4.07
CA GLY A 224 -4.57 -4.02 5.45
C GLY A 224 -6.08 -4.24 5.58
N ALA A 225 -6.87 -3.71 4.65
CA ALA A 225 -8.31 -3.94 4.56
C ALA A 225 -8.62 -5.42 4.25
N LEU A 226 -7.86 -6.03 3.33
CA LEU A 226 -7.98 -7.46 3.04
C LEU A 226 -7.65 -8.33 4.26
N PHE A 227 -6.61 -7.98 5.02
CA PHE A 227 -6.28 -8.67 6.26
C PHE A 227 -7.46 -8.65 7.25
N HIS A 228 -8.08 -7.48 7.46
CA HIS A 228 -9.26 -7.35 8.31
C HIS A 228 -10.42 -8.19 7.77
N TYR A 229 -10.73 -8.07 6.49
CA TYR A 229 -11.76 -8.85 5.82
C TYR A 229 -11.57 -10.36 6.02
N LEU A 230 -10.37 -10.89 5.76
CA LEU A 230 -10.07 -12.30 5.90
C LEU A 230 -10.10 -12.77 7.37
N SER A 231 -9.78 -11.89 8.31
CA SER A 231 -9.86 -12.21 9.74
C SER A 231 -11.30 -12.38 10.21
N GLU A 232 -12.26 -11.62 9.66
CA GLU A 232 -13.69 -11.81 9.95
C GLU A 232 -14.22 -13.20 9.52
N TYR A 233 -13.62 -13.76 8.46
CA TYR A 233 -13.94 -15.11 7.97
C TYR A 233 -13.10 -16.22 8.62
N GLY A 234 -12.21 -15.87 9.56
CA GLY A 234 -11.34 -16.84 10.22
C GLY A 234 -10.25 -17.42 9.33
N VAL A 235 -9.97 -16.81 8.17
CA VAL A 235 -8.95 -17.26 7.23
C VAL A 235 -7.54 -16.84 7.70
N THR A 236 -7.42 -15.66 8.32
CA THR A 236 -6.17 -15.17 8.89
C THR A 236 -6.23 -15.18 10.41
N GLY A 237 -5.13 -15.60 11.05
CA GLY A 237 -4.98 -15.56 12.51
C GLY A 237 -4.30 -14.24 12.98
N SER A 238 -3.83 -14.25 14.23
CA SER A 238 -3.09 -13.12 14.82
C SER A 238 -1.63 -13.01 14.36
N SER A 239 -1.07 -14.07 13.77
CA SER A 239 0.30 -14.09 13.26
C SER A 239 0.44 -13.21 12.02
N PRO A 240 1.61 -12.62 11.77
CA PRO A 240 1.86 -11.91 10.53
C PRO A 240 1.59 -12.80 9.32
N VAL A 241 0.79 -12.29 8.38
CA VAL A 241 0.55 -12.92 7.08
C VAL A 241 1.26 -12.13 5.99
N ARG A 242 1.45 -12.76 4.84
CA ARG A 242 2.04 -12.14 3.65
C ARG A 242 1.04 -12.21 2.52
N PHE A 243 0.88 -11.10 1.84
CA PHE A 243 0.14 -10.99 0.58
C PHE A 243 1.12 -10.74 -0.55
N ILE A 244 0.84 -11.26 -1.74
CA ILE A 244 1.59 -10.93 -2.94
C ILE A 244 0.70 -10.16 -3.89
N GLN A 245 1.20 -9.03 -4.41
CA GLN A 245 0.50 -8.13 -5.33
C GLN A 245 1.46 -7.70 -6.45
N GLY A 246 0.94 -7.34 -7.63
CA GLY A 246 1.72 -6.78 -8.73
C GLY A 246 2.40 -7.81 -9.63
N GLU A 247 2.05 -9.10 -9.51
CA GLU A 247 2.56 -10.16 -10.39
C GLU A 247 2.16 -9.90 -11.85
N SER A 248 0.91 -9.47 -12.09
CA SER A 248 0.40 -9.06 -13.41
C SER A 248 1.20 -7.92 -14.07
N MET A 249 1.83 -7.09 -13.26
CA MET A 249 2.63 -5.94 -13.69
C MET A 249 4.13 -6.28 -13.85
N GLY A 250 4.53 -7.54 -13.58
CA GLY A 250 5.94 -7.94 -13.53
C GLY A 250 6.71 -7.30 -12.36
N ARG A 251 6.01 -6.79 -11.34
CA ARG A 251 6.56 -6.16 -10.15
C ARG A 251 6.03 -6.80 -8.87
N PRO A 252 6.30 -8.09 -8.64
CA PRO A 252 5.79 -8.77 -7.45
C PRO A 252 6.22 -8.06 -6.17
N SER A 253 5.25 -7.82 -5.30
CA SER A 253 5.39 -7.06 -4.06
C SER A 253 4.87 -7.87 -2.90
N ILE A 254 5.62 -7.92 -1.79
CA ILE A 254 5.25 -8.68 -0.59
C ILE A 254 4.82 -7.71 0.51
N ILE A 255 3.53 -7.66 0.75
CA ILE A 255 2.93 -6.84 1.79
C ILE A 255 2.66 -7.73 3.00
N LYS A 256 3.20 -7.35 4.16
CA LYS A 256 2.96 -8.03 5.42
C LYS A 256 1.83 -7.35 6.17
N ALA A 257 0.97 -8.13 6.83
CA ALA A 257 -0.05 -7.58 7.73
C ALA A 257 -0.13 -8.38 9.02
N ARG A 258 -0.44 -7.72 10.13
CA ARG A 258 -0.64 -8.34 11.44
C ARG A 258 -1.60 -7.52 12.31
N LEU A 259 -2.12 -8.15 13.36
CA LEU A 259 -2.75 -7.43 14.46
C LEU A 259 -1.70 -7.06 15.51
N ASP A 260 -1.85 -5.84 16.05
CA ASP A 260 -1.19 -5.42 17.27
C ASP A 260 -2.26 -4.85 18.22
N GLY A 261 -2.65 -5.64 19.21
CA GLY A 261 -3.87 -5.40 19.95
C GLY A 261 -5.10 -5.47 19.03
N SER A 262 -5.82 -4.37 18.89
CA SER A 262 -6.97 -4.23 17.98
C SER A 262 -6.64 -3.51 16.67
N LYS A 263 -5.39 -3.11 16.47
CA LYS A 263 -4.97 -2.34 15.28
C LYS A 263 -4.41 -3.27 14.21
N VAL A 264 -4.83 -3.06 12.99
CA VAL A 264 -4.16 -3.61 11.81
C VAL A 264 -2.86 -2.85 11.59
N ARG A 265 -1.76 -3.57 11.45
CA ARG A 265 -0.48 -3.05 11.00
C ARG A 265 -0.14 -3.63 9.64
N VAL A 266 0.36 -2.77 8.78
CA VAL A 266 0.88 -3.16 7.47
C VAL A 266 2.37 -2.86 7.42
N GLY A 267 3.14 -3.77 6.86
CA GLY A 267 4.58 -3.62 6.80
C GLY A 267 5.22 -4.32 5.62
N GLY A 268 6.52 -4.12 5.50
CA GLY A 268 7.35 -4.72 4.46
C GLY A 268 8.79 -4.28 4.57
N SER A 269 9.60 -4.75 3.63
CA SER A 269 10.97 -4.31 3.39
C SER A 269 11.01 -3.34 2.21
N ALA A 270 12.17 -2.74 1.96
CA ALA A 270 12.41 -2.04 0.70
C ALA A 270 13.85 -2.28 0.23
N TYR A 271 14.02 -2.27 -1.10
CA TYR A 271 15.30 -2.43 -1.77
C TYR A 271 15.81 -1.09 -2.30
N THR A 272 17.08 -0.77 -2.06
CA THR A 272 17.73 0.42 -2.60
C THR A 272 18.24 0.12 -4.00
N LEU A 273 17.49 0.54 -5.03
CA LEU A 273 17.90 0.34 -6.42
C LEU A 273 19.01 1.31 -6.85
N LEU A 274 18.86 2.59 -6.50
CA LEU A 274 19.82 3.64 -6.81
C LEU A 274 20.04 4.53 -5.59
N SER A 275 21.27 4.99 -5.40
CA SER A 275 21.61 6.02 -4.41
C SER A 275 22.57 7.06 -5.00
N GLY A 276 22.46 8.29 -4.54
CA GLY A 276 23.29 9.38 -5.04
C GLY A 276 23.05 10.70 -4.30
N ARG A 277 23.46 11.81 -4.92
CA ARG A 277 23.22 13.15 -4.39
C ARG A 277 22.49 13.99 -5.45
N ILE A 278 21.52 14.77 -4.98
CA ILE A 278 20.83 15.78 -5.80
C ILE A 278 21.39 17.15 -5.39
N GLN A 279 21.71 17.96 -6.37
CA GLN A 279 22.09 19.38 -6.19
C GLN A 279 20.92 20.23 -6.68
N VAL A 280 20.42 21.10 -5.84
CA VAL A 280 19.31 22.04 -6.12
C VAL A 280 19.77 23.45 -5.80
#